data_2082835216ef6e9201ea36adfe8b4e0e
#
_entry.id   2082835216ef6e9201ea36adfe8b4e0e
#
_cell.length_a   1.000
_cell.length_b   1.000
_cell.length_c   1.000
_cell.angle_alpha   90.00
_cell.angle_beta   90.00
_cell.angle_gamma   90.00
#
_symmetry.space_group_name_H-M   'P 1'
#
loop_
_entity.id
_entity.type
_entity.pdbx_description
1 polymer ?
#
loop_
_entity_poly.entity_id
_entity_poly.type
_entity_poly.pdbx_seq_one_letter_code
_entity_poly.pdbx_strand_id
1 'polypeptide(L)'
;MSQQNAEALKAAFAAADAGDPGPLVALYSDDLTWAGFTLEGTLRLYTKGEFLEAFGVLAKLDASANEVISVEVVGDELVTANIRAYRKLGGDELDITMVMTHRFVDGKVVRGTDMVPSSFEAFWSRVGITV
;
A
#
# COMPACT_ATOMS: atom_id res chain seq x y z
N MET A 1 4.42 -3.41 -20.03
CA MET A 1 5.76 -2.82 -20.00
C MET A 1 5.98 -2.10 -18.70
N SER A 2 7.21 -2.06 -18.24
CA SER A 2 7.53 -1.52 -16.90
C SER A 2 7.12 -0.08 -16.71
N GLN A 3 7.33 0.78 -17.73
CA GLN A 3 6.93 2.18 -17.62
C GLN A 3 5.42 2.35 -17.56
N GLN A 4 4.69 1.56 -18.33
CA GLN A 4 3.22 1.55 -18.26
C GLN A 4 2.73 1.05 -16.91
N ASN A 5 3.40 0.04 -16.37
CA ASN A 5 3.09 -0.49 -15.04
C ASN A 5 3.31 0.57 -13.96
N ALA A 6 4.42 1.30 -14.04
CA ALA A 6 4.71 2.39 -13.10
C ALA A 6 3.64 3.48 -13.17
N GLU A 7 3.23 3.88 -14.37
CA GLU A 7 2.17 4.88 -14.54
C GLU A 7 0.82 4.40 -14.02
N ALA A 8 0.49 3.12 -14.27
CA ALA A 8 -0.75 2.53 -13.76
C ALA A 8 -0.76 2.51 -12.22
N LEU A 9 0.37 2.19 -11.60
CA LEU A 9 0.50 2.19 -10.15
C LEU A 9 0.28 3.59 -9.57
N LYS A 10 0.94 4.59 -10.13
CA LYS A 10 0.78 5.98 -9.68
C LYS A 10 -0.67 6.45 -9.82
N ALA A 11 -1.28 6.18 -10.97
CA ALA A 11 -2.66 6.57 -11.22
C ALA A 11 -3.65 5.88 -10.28
N ALA A 12 -3.42 4.60 -9.97
CA ALA A 12 -4.28 3.84 -9.07
C ALA A 12 -4.24 4.39 -7.63
N PHE A 13 -3.04 4.71 -7.13
CA PHE A 13 -2.91 5.32 -5.81
C PHE A 13 -3.53 6.71 -5.75
N ALA A 14 -3.33 7.53 -6.80
CA ALA A 14 -3.93 8.86 -6.86
C ALA A 14 -5.46 8.80 -6.88
N ALA A 15 -6.04 7.86 -7.63
CA ALA A 15 -7.49 7.66 -7.67
C ALA A 15 -8.03 7.23 -6.30
N ALA A 16 -7.34 6.33 -5.62
CA ALA A 16 -7.74 5.88 -4.28
C ALA A 16 -7.73 7.04 -3.28
N ASP A 17 -6.71 7.88 -3.31
CA ASP A 17 -6.63 9.06 -2.45
C ASP A 17 -7.74 10.07 -2.76
N ALA A 18 -8.22 10.11 -4.01
CA ALA A 18 -9.34 10.96 -4.41
C ALA A 18 -10.72 10.33 -4.12
N GLY A 19 -10.76 9.17 -3.49
CA GLY A 19 -11.99 8.51 -3.09
C GLY A 19 -12.49 7.42 -4.04
N ASP A 20 -11.71 7.08 -5.07
CA ASP A 20 -12.05 6.01 -6.02
C ASP A 20 -11.05 4.86 -5.91
N PRO A 21 -11.34 3.81 -5.13
CA PRO A 21 -10.45 2.66 -4.97
C PRO A 21 -10.50 1.68 -6.15
N GLY A 22 -11.42 1.85 -7.09
CA GLY A 22 -11.62 0.91 -8.19
C GLY A 22 -10.36 0.58 -8.97
N PRO A 23 -9.60 1.56 -9.48
CA PRO A 23 -8.38 1.29 -10.21
C PRO A 23 -7.32 0.54 -9.37
N LEU A 24 -7.21 0.84 -8.08
CA LEU A 24 -6.28 0.14 -7.19
C LEU A 24 -6.69 -1.32 -6.98
N VAL A 25 -7.98 -1.56 -6.74
CA VAL A 25 -8.50 -2.92 -6.60
C VAL A 25 -8.26 -3.72 -7.88
N ALA A 26 -8.48 -3.11 -9.04
CA ALA A 26 -8.29 -3.77 -10.33
C ALA A 26 -6.81 -4.04 -10.67
N LEU A 27 -5.89 -3.27 -10.09
CA LEU A 27 -4.46 -3.41 -10.35
C LEU A 27 -3.88 -4.70 -9.76
N TYR A 28 -4.40 -5.16 -8.65
CA TYR A 28 -3.92 -6.36 -7.97
C TYR A 28 -4.61 -7.60 -8.54
N SER A 29 -3.80 -8.60 -8.90
CA SER A 29 -4.29 -9.86 -9.44
C SER A 29 -5.09 -10.64 -8.40
N ASP A 30 -6.08 -11.43 -8.86
CA ASP A 30 -6.80 -12.35 -7.98
C ASP A 30 -5.87 -13.39 -7.34
N ASP A 31 -4.72 -13.65 -7.99
CA ASP A 31 -3.69 -14.57 -7.49
C ASP A 31 -2.60 -13.87 -6.67
N LEU A 32 -2.87 -12.66 -6.20
CA LEU A 32 -1.90 -11.87 -5.43
C LEU A 32 -1.36 -12.63 -4.22
N THR A 33 -0.05 -12.56 -4.03
CA THR A 33 0.60 -12.84 -2.75
C THR A 33 1.35 -11.58 -2.33
N TRP A 34 1.00 -11.03 -1.19
CA TRP A 34 1.62 -9.84 -0.62
C TRP A 34 2.30 -10.18 0.70
N ALA A 35 3.56 -9.80 0.85
CA ALA A 35 4.30 -9.93 2.10
C ALA A 35 4.36 -8.54 2.74
N GLY A 36 3.63 -8.33 3.82
CA GLY A 36 3.55 -7.02 4.44
C GLY A 36 3.54 -7.08 5.95
N PHE A 37 3.69 -5.91 6.55
CA PHE A 37 3.65 -5.79 8.00
C PHE A 37 2.22 -5.68 8.49
N THR A 38 1.91 -6.42 9.56
CA THR A 38 0.66 -6.24 10.29
C THR A 38 0.71 -4.94 11.08
N LEU A 39 -0.42 -4.51 11.63
CA LEU A 39 -0.47 -3.32 12.48
C LEU A 39 0.34 -3.50 13.77
N GLU A 40 0.65 -4.74 14.14
CA GLU A 40 1.50 -5.07 15.29
C GLU A 40 2.98 -5.13 14.95
N GLY A 41 3.35 -4.92 13.68
CA GLY A 41 4.74 -4.88 13.24
C GLY A 41 5.35 -6.23 12.91
N THR A 42 4.53 -7.26 12.68
CA THR A 42 5.01 -8.58 12.25
C THR A 42 4.78 -8.79 10.75
N LEU A 43 5.62 -9.60 10.12
CA LEU A 43 5.44 -9.95 8.70
C LEU A 43 4.37 -11.00 8.54
N ARG A 44 3.57 -10.85 7.48
CA ARG A 44 2.51 -11.77 7.14
C ARG A 44 2.35 -11.86 5.62
N LEU A 45 1.94 -13.03 5.12
CA LEU A 45 1.52 -13.18 3.73
C LEU A 45 0.02 -12.95 3.63
N TYR A 46 -0.37 -12.18 2.63
CA TYR A 46 -1.76 -11.80 2.37
C TYR A 46 -2.19 -12.31 0.99
N THR A 47 -3.40 -12.84 0.90
CA THR A 47 -4.12 -12.96 -0.37
C THR A 47 -4.65 -11.59 -0.79
N LYS A 48 -5.18 -11.47 -2.02
CA LYS A 48 -5.80 -10.22 -2.47
C LYS A 48 -6.90 -9.76 -1.52
N GLY A 49 -7.80 -10.66 -1.13
CA GLY A 49 -8.89 -10.32 -0.22
C GLY A 49 -8.40 -9.81 1.13
N GLU A 50 -7.42 -10.51 1.71
CA GLU A 50 -6.82 -10.11 2.99
C GLU A 50 -6.07 -8.78 2.87
N PHE A 51 -5.36 -8.56 1.76
CA PHE A 51 -4.65 -7.31 1.51
C PHE A 51 -5.61 -6.12 1.42
N LEU A 52 -6.70 -6.28 0.68
CA LEU A 52 -7.71 -5.23 0.54
C LEU A 52 -8.46 -4.98 1.85
N GLU A 53 -8.70 -6.03 2.64
CA GLU A 53 -9.31 -5.90 3.97
C GLU A 53 -8.40 -5.10 4.91
N ALA A 54 -7.11 -5.41 4.91
CA ALA A 54 -6.13 -4.65 5.70
C ALA A 54 -6.04 -3.19 5.22
N PHE A 55 -6.09 -2.97 3.91
CA PHE A 55 -6.11 -1.63 3.35
C PHE A 55 -7.37 -0.86 3.76
N GLY A 56 -8.48 -1.56 3.90
CA GLY A 56 -9.77 -0.99 4.29
C GLY A 56 -9.80 -0.40 5.69
N VAL A 57 -8.84 -0.74 6.55
CA VAL A 57 -8.73 -0.18 7.90
C VAL A 57 -8.56 1.35 7.88
N LEU A 58 -8.03 1.89 6.78
CA LEU A 58 -7.83 3.33 6.62
C LEU A 58 -9.15 4.11 6.68
N ALA A 59 -10.27 3.47 6.35
CA ALA A 59 -11.59 4.11 6.44
C ALA A 59 -12.01 4.41 7.87
N LYS A 60 -11.37 3.83 8.87
CA LYS A 60 -11.62 4.09 10.29
C LYS A 60 -10.90 5.33 10.80
N LEU A 61 -10.01 5.90 10.00
CA LEU A 61 -9.21 7.07 10.38
C LEU A 61 -9.93 8.36 10.03
N ASP A 62 -9.55 9.46 10.70
CA ASP A 62 -10.06 10.79 10.37
C ASP A 62 -9.53 11.26 9.03
N ALA A 63 -8.28 10.92 8.72
CA ALA A 63 -7.66 11.23 7.44
C ALA A 63 -6.59 10.20 7.11
N SER A 64 -6.43 9.92 5.82
CA SER A 64 -5.35 9.09 5.31
C SER A 64 -5.03 9.49 3.88
N ALA A 65 -3.76 9.31 3.51
CA ALA A 65 -3.31 9.52 2.14
C ALA A 65 -2.11 8.63 1.86
N ASN A 66 -1.99 8.19 0.62
CA ASN A 66 -0.86 7.40 0.15
C ASN A 66 -0.33 8.05 -1.13
N GLU A 67 0.57 9.01 -0.97
CA GLU A 67 1.14 9.74 -2.09
C GLU A 67 2.37 9.02 -2.64
N VAL A 68 2.33 8.65 -3.91
CA VAL A 68 3.50 8.08 -4.59
C VAL A 68 4.48 9.21 -4.87
N ILE A 69 5.60 9.23 -4.14
CA ILE A 69 6.63 10.26 -4.26
C ILE A 69 7.50 10.00 -5.47
N SER A 70 7.91 8.74 -5.64
CA SER A 70 8.78 8.33 -6.74
C SER A 70 8.60 6.84 -7.02
N VAL A 71 8.91 6.46 -8.25
CA VAL A 71 8.93 5.05 -8.67
C VAL A 71 10.26 4.74 -9.32
N GLU A 72 10.71 3.50 -9.15
CA GLU A 72 11.89 2.97 -9.80
C GLU A 72 11.50 1.68 -10.50
N VAL A 73 11.81 1.61 -11.78
CA VAL A 73 11.52 0.43 -12.61
C VAL A 73 12.76 -0.42 -12.70
N VAL A 74 12.64 -1.71 -12.37
CA VAL A 74 13.74 -2.67 -12.42
C VAL A 74 13.36 -3.81 -13.36
N GLY A 75 14.07 -3.89 -14.51
CA GLY A 75 13.72 -4.87 -15.53
C GLY A 75 12.34 -4.62 -16.12
N ASP A 76 11.68 -5.68 -16.57
CA ASP A 76 10.36 -5.58 -17.22
C ASP A 76 9.18 -5.76 -16.27
N GLU A 77 9.42 -6.25 -15.06
CA GLU A 77 8.35 -6.71 -14.19
C GLU A 77 8.26 -5.99 -12.85
N LEU A 78 9.37 -5.44 -12.35
CA LEU A 78 9.41 -4.88 -11.00
C LEU A 78 9.26 -3.36 -11.01
N VAL A 79 8.39 -2.87 -10.13
CA VAL A 79 8.23 -1.45 -9.86
C VAL A 79 8.32 -1.24 -8.35
N THR A 80 9.31 -0.48 -7.92
CA THR A 80 9.45 -0.07 -6.53
C THR A 80 8.97 1.35 -6.37
N ALA A 81 8.08 1.56 -5.41
CA ALA A 81 7.50 2.88 -5.14
C ALA A 81 7.87 3.35 -3.75
N ASN A 82 8.28 4.62 -3.65
CA ASN A 82 8.38 5.33 -2.39
C ASN A 82 7.08 6.07 -2.18
N ILE A 83 6.39 5.76 -1.10
CA ILE A 83 5.05 6.27 -0.83
C ILE A 83 5.04 6.99 0.51
N ARG A 84 4.59 8.25 0.50
CA ARG A 84 4.31 8.96 1.74
C ARG A 84 2.97 8.48 2.26
N ALA A 85 2.99 7.88 3.43
CA ALA A 85 1.79 7.39 4.10
C ALA A 85 1.44 8.33 5.24
N TYR A 86 0.30 9.00 5.14
CA TYR A 86 -0.23 9.88 6.17
C TYR A 86 -1.46 9.24 6.80
N ARG A 87 -1.52 9.29 8.12
CA ARG A 87 -2.65 8.74 8.90
C ARG A 87 -2.94 9.69 10.06
N LYS A 88 -4.23 9.88 10.34
CA LYS A 88 -4.64 10.70 11.48
C LYS A 88 -5.88 10.10 12.14
N LEU A 89 -5.84 10.00 13.47
CA LEU A 89 -7.02 9.66 14.27
C LEU A 89 -6.92 10.40 15.60
N GLY A 90 -7.90 11.27 15.87
CA GLY A 90 -7.89 12.13 17.05
C GLY A 90 -6.66 13.05 17.07
N GLY A 91 -5.91 13.02 18.16
CA GLY A 91 -4.68 13.78 18.30
C GLY A 91 -3.42 13.07 17.80
N ASP A 92 -3.55 11.84 17.30
CA ASP A 92 -2.41 11.03 16.83
C ASP A 92 -2.24 11.13 15.33
N GLU A 93 -1.00 11.30 14.90
CA GLU A 93 -0.63 11.36 13.49
C GLU A 93 0.52 10.42 13.20
N LEU A 94 0.50 9.88 11.98
CA LEU A 94 1.61 9.13 11.39
C LEU A 94 1.91 9.76 10.04
N ASP A 95 3.17 10.11 9.82
CA ASP A 95 3.63 10.66 8.54
C ASP A 95 4.98 10.02 8.24
N ILE A 96 4.95 8.98 7.40
CA ILE A 96 6.12 8.17 7.10
C ILE A 96 6.30 8.00 5.61
N THR A 97 7.49 7.56 5.22
CA THR A 97 7.73 7.02 3.89
C THR A 97 7.80 5.51 4.02
N MET A 98 7.03 4.81 3.18
CA MET A 98 7.13 3.37 3.05
C MET A 98 7.60 3.01 1.65
N VAL A 99 8.24 1.84 1.53
CA VAL A 99 8.71 1.32 0.25
C VAL A 99 7.86 0.11 -0.10
N MET A 100 7.26 0.14 -1.29
CA MET A 100 6.47 -0.98 -1.79
C MET A 100 7.06 -1.47 -3.10
N THR A 101 7.33 -2.76 -3.19
CA THR A 101 7.83 -3.39 -4.42
C THR A 101 6.73 -4.26 -5.00
N HIS A 102 6.51 -4.11 -6.29
CA HIS A 102 5.43 -4.78 -7.03
C HIS A 102 6.01 -5.55 -8.20
N ARG A 103 5.63 -6.81 -8.33
CA ARG A 103 5.92 -7.60 -9.54
C ARG A 103 4.65 -7.66 -10.38
N PHE A 104 4.78 -7.23 -11.63
CA PHE A 104 3.67 -7.21 -12.59
C PHE A 104 3.76 -8.38 -13.56
N VAL A 105 2.61 -8.96 -13.86
CA VAL A 105 2.41 -9.91 -14.97
C VAL A 105 1.13 -9.51 -15.68
N ASP A 106 1.23 -9.31 -17.00
CA ASP A 106 0.09 -8.89 -17.84
C ASP A 106 -0.66 -7.67 -17.28
N GLY A 107 0.10 -6.69 -16.80
CA GLY A 107 -0.44 -5.42 -16.31
C GLY A 107 -1.04 -5.48 -14.91
N LYS A 108 -0.92 -6.60 -14.20
CA LYS A 108 -1.44 -6.74 -12.82
C LYS A 108 -0.35 -7.14 -11.86
N VAL A 109 -0.47 -6.69 -10.63
CA VAL A 109 0.46 -7.05 -9.55
C VAL A 109 0.14 -8.44 -9.05
N VAL A 110 1.09 -9.36 -9.18
CA VAL A 110 0.95 -10.75 -8.72
C VAL A 110 1.67 -11.03 -7.42
N ARG A 111 2.72 -10.26 -7.13
CA ARG A 111 3.50 -10.35 -5.89
C ARG A 111 3.96 -8.98 -5.49
N GLY A 112 4.06 -8.76 -4.19
CA GLY A 112 4.62 -7.53 -3.68
C GLY A 112 4.97 -7.62 -2.23
N THR A 113 5.63 -6.58 -1.77
CA THR A 113 6.03 -6.44 -0.36
C THR A 113 6.08 -4.97 0.00
N ASP A 114 5.89 -4.68 1.27
CA ASP A 114 6.12 -3.34 1.81
C ASP A 114 7.13 -3.37 2.93
N MET A 115 7.73 -2.22 3.18
CA MET A 115 8.65 -2.00 4.29
C MET A 115 8.28 -0.68 4.94
N VAL A 116 8.13 -0.70 6.25
CA VAL A 116 7.70 0.46 7.05
C VAL A 116 8.61 0.67 8.24
N PRO A 117 8.79 1.91 8.71
CA PRO A 117 9.56 2.17 9.95
C PRO A 117 8.74 1.76 11.18
N SER A 118 9.43 1.60 12.31
CA SER A 118 8.81 1.16 13.57
C SER A 118 7.75 2.12 14.12
N SER A 119 7.74 3.36 13.68
CA SER A 119 6.68 4.32 14.02
C SER A 119 5.30 3.89 13.48
N PHE A 120 5.28 2.99 12.50
CA PHE A 120 4.04 2.43 11.94
C PHE A 120 3.25 1.68 13.02
N GLU A 121 3.84 0.63 13.62
CA GLU A 121 3.13 -0.13 14.65
C GLU A 121 2.92 0.68 15.93
N ALA A 122 3.80 1.62 16.23
CA ALA A 122 3.61 2.50 17.37
C ALA A 122 2.35 3.36 17.24
N PHE A 123 2.08 3.89 16.05
CA PHE A 123 0.86 4.64 15.77
C PHE A 123 -0.40 3.78 15.97
N TRP A 124 -0.43 2.60 15.35
CA TRP A 124 -1.60 1.73 15.43
C TRP A 124 -1.87 1.26 16.86
N SER A 125 -0.82 1.03 17.63
CA SER A 125 -0.94 0.71 19.05
C SER A 125 -1.59 1.86 19.84
N ARG A 126 -1.17 3.10 19.57
CA ARG A 126 -1.74 4.27 20.29
C ARG A 126 -3.22 4.49 19.97
N VAL A 127 -3.60 4.33 18.71
CA VAL A 127 -5.01 4.54 18.32
C VAL A 127 -5.91 3.34 18.62
N GLY A 128 -5.33 2.20 18.98
CA GLY A 128 -6.08 1.02 19.41
C GLY A 128 -6.83 0.29 18.30
N ILE A 129 -6.42 0.47 17.03
CA ILE A 129 -7.00 -0.24 15.89
C ILE A 129 -6.21 -1.50 15.61
N THR A 130 -6.91 -2.62 15.48
CA THR A 130 -6.35 -3.91 15.10
C THR A 130 -7.11 -4.45 13.88
N VAL A 131 -6.48 -5.39 13.21
CA VAL A 131 -7.09 -6.06 12.06
C VAL A 131 -7.35 -7.51 12.38
#